data_c679d9af442f4d14432a4ef6e19399c4
#
_entry.id   c679d9af442f4d14432a4ef6e19399c4
#
_cell.length_a   1.000
_cell.length_b   1.000
_cell.length_c   1.000
_cell.angle_alpha   90.00
_cell.angle_beta   90.00
_cell.angle_gamma   90.00
#
_symmetry.space_group_name_H-M   'P 1'
#
loop_
_entity.id
_entity.type
_entity.pdbx_description
1 polymer ?
#
loop_
_entity_poly.entity_id
_entity_poly.type
_entity_poly.pdbx_seq_one_letter_code
_entity_poly.pdbx_strand_id
1 'polypeptide(L)'
;LNFELRQVAAWLIRPKKEKRLKKRVLITDVDNTLLDWQDLWYQTFSAMIGRVIAISGVDPERLYAECSVIHQRYGTSEYSRLLVELPCLKKLYGNNILNTMAPAIDAFRQARRKTLRLYPTVEATLTTLKARGVLVAAFTESKAFYTNYRFRKLGLDGLVDYLYSPEDHIMPADTVSTRYYDDASYNFKKTIHHYTPEGEVKPNPHLLLNIISDLNASIEEVVYVGDNILKDVFMAQQAGVTDVHAAYGVSQHKPEYELLQKVTHWTPEMVERERQALRPGGLKPTHVLDQTFSQILPLFDLA
;
A
#
# COMPACT_ATOMS: atom_id res chain seq x y z
N LEU A 1 62.55 11.43 26.48
CA LEU A 1 61.27 11.10 27.18
C LEU A 1 59.99 11.56 26.45
N ASN A 2 60.06 12.28 25.30
CA ASN A 2 58.88 12.83 24.60
C ASN A 2 58.51 12.13 23.28
N PHE A 3 59.21 11.07 22.89
CA PHE A 3 58.91 10.38 21.63
C PHE A 3 58.09 9.11 21.83
N GLU A 4 58.25 8.41 22.95
CA GLU A 4 57.49 7.18 23.22
C GLU A 4 56.06 7.43 23.69
N LEU A 5 55.78 8.55 24.36
CA LEU A 5 54.42 8.89 24.79
C LEU A 5 53.48 9.30 23.62
N ARG A 6 54.01 9.68 22.48
CA ARG A 6 53.19 9.97 21.28
C ARG A 6 52.76 8.73 20.51
N GLN A 7 53.51 7.64 20.61
CA GLN A 7 53.11 6.36 19.93
C GLN A 7 52.07 5.59 20.73
N VAL A 8 52.03 5.71 22.06
CA VAL A 8 51.03 5.05 22.90
C VAL A 8 49.66 5.74 22.78
N ALA A 9 49.61 7.06 22.57
CA ALA A 9 48.37 7.80 22.36
C ALA A 9 47.71 7.53 20.99
N ALA A 10 48.51 7.18 19.98
CA ALA A 10 48.00 6.85 18.63
C ALA A 10 47.33 5.45 18.56
N TRP A 11 47.57 4.60 19.52
CA TRP A 11 46.95 3.26 19.61
C TRP A 11 45.57 3.27 20.31
N LEU A 12 45.26 4.31 21.10
CA LEU A 12 44.02 4.43 21.87
C LEU A 12 42.89 5.12 21.10
N ILE A 13 43.16 5.67 19.91
CA ILE A 13 42.14 6.34 19.07
C ILE A 13 42.08 5.64 17.70
N ARG A 14 41.95 4.32 17.68
CA ARG A 14 41.32 3.68 16.53
C ARG A 14 39.80 3.77 16.78
N PRO A 15 39.05 4.50 15.95
CA PRO A 15 37.60 4.41 16.04
C PRO A 15 37.27 2.92 15.90
N LYS A 16 36.64 2.33 16.92
CA LYS A 16 36.00 1.02 16.77
C LYS A 16 35.16 1.19 15.51
N LYS A 17 35.49 0.46 14.41
CA LYS A 17 34.57 0.28 13.30
C LYS A 17 33.28 -0.23 13.94
N GLU A 18 32.30 0.66 14.13
CA GLU A 18 30.97 0.25 14.51
C GLU A 18 30.59 -0.85 13.51
N LYS A 19 30.35 -2.04 14.02
CA LYS A 19 29.95 -3.18 13.22
C LYS A 19 28.55 -2.81 12.73
N ARG A 20 28.46 -2.22 11.54
CA ARG A 20 27.20 -1.82 10.94
C ARG A 20 26.32 -3.09 10.93
N LEU A 21 25.24 -3.08 11.71
CA LEU A 21 24.32 -4.21 11.77
C LEU A 21 23.79 -4.47 10.37
N LYS A 22 23.80 -5.73 9.96
CA LYS A 22 23.29 -6.12 8.65
C LYS A 22 21.80 -5.88 8.59
N LYS A 23 21.32 -5.30 7.50
CA LYS A 23 19.90 -5.23 7.21
C LYS A 23 19.38 -6.65 6.98
N ARG A 24 18.38 -7.05 7.75
CA ARG A 24 17.80 -8.39 7.70
C ARG A 24 16.26 -8.40 7.65
N VAL A 25 15.64 -7.24 7.75
CA VAL A 25 14.19 -7.08 7.69
C VAL A 25 13.84 -6.02 6.65
N LEU A 26 12.98 -6.37 5.72
CA LEU A 26 12.31 -5.47 4.81
C LEU A 26 10.88 -5.28 5.28
N ILE A 27 10.48 -4.02 5.54
CA ILE A 27 9.08 -3.64 5.67
C ILE A 27 8.72 -2.84 4.43
N THR A 28 7.68 -3.24 3.70
CA THR A 28 7.27 -2.60 2.45
C THR A 28 5.82 -2.13 2.54
N ASP A 29 5.54 -0.96 2.00
CA ASP A 29 4.19 -0.64 1.56
C ASP A 29 3.78 -1.58 0.42
N VAL A 30 2.49 -1.58 0.04
CA VAL A 30 1.93 -2.51 -0.94
C VAL A 30 1.48 -1.78 -2.21
N ASP A 31 0.53 -0.86 -2.07
CA ASP A 31 -0.11 -0.18 -3.18
C ASP A 31 0.81 0.89 -3.76
N ASN A 32 1.00 0.92 -5.08
CA ASN A 32 2.00 1.73 -5.78
C ASN A 32 3.48 1.46 -5.38
N THR A 33 3.73 0.48 -4.52
CA THR A 33 5.08 0.04 -4.14
C THR A 33 5.40 -1.36 -4.69
N LEU A 34 4.55 -2.34 -4.41
CA LEU A 34 4.69 -3.70 -4.96
C LEU A 34 3.84 -3.90 -6.23
N LEU A 35 2.70 -3.26 -6.32
CA LEU A 35 1.76 -3.34 -7.46
C LEU A 35 1.31 -1.95 -7.90
N ASP A 36 0.98 -1.80 -9.19
CA ASP A 36 0.44 -0.56 -9.75
C ASP A 36 -1.06 -0.41 -9.38
N TRP A 37 -1.27 0.04 -8.13
CA TRP A 37 -2.62 0.20 -7.59
C TRP A 37 -3.38 1.31 -8.32
N GLN A 38 -2.72 2.41 -8.68
CA GLN A 38 -3.36 3.54 -9.33
C GLN A 38 -3.94 3.14 -10.69
N ASP A 39 -3.18 2.42 -11.53
CA ASP A 39 -3.69 1.91 -12.81
C ASP A 39 -4.79 0.88 -12.59
N LEU A 40 -4.61 -0.05 -11.65
CA LEU A 40 -5.62 -1.04 -11.28
C LEU A 40 -6.93 -0.38 -10.88
N TRP A 41 -6.87 0.59 -9.94
CA TRP A 41 -8.04 1.31 -9.45
C TRP A 41 -8.73 2.07 -10.58
N TYR A 42 -7.98 2.85 -11.33
CA TYR A 42 -8.53 3.66 -12.42
C TYR A 42 -9.24 2.82 -13.49
N GLN A 43 -8.61 1.76 -13.97
CA GLN A 43 -9.17 0.90 -15.00
C GLN A 43 -10.42 0.17 -14.51
N THR A 44 -10.41 -0.32 -13.28
CA THR A 44 -11.56 -1.05 -12.71
C THR A 44 -12.72 -0.14 -12.40
N PHE A 45 -12.45 1.00 -11.76
CA PHE A 45 -13.47 1.98 -11.40
C PHE A 45 -14.10 2.60 -12.65
N SER A 46 -13.28 3.05 -13.60
CA SER A 46 -13.76 3.67 -14.85
C SER A 46 -14.61 2.71 -15.70
N ALA A 47 -14.17 1.45 -15.82
CA ALA A 47 -14.94 0.43 -16.54
C ALA A 47 -16.31 0.18 -15.89
N MET A 48 -16.36 0.10 -14.56
CA MET A 48 -17.60 -0.07 -13.80
C MET A 48 -18.52 1.14 -13.96
N ILE A 49 -18.01 2.33 -13.64
CA ILE A 49 -18.81 3.57 -13.64
C ILE A 49 -19.31 3.92 -15.03
N GLY A 50 -18.50 3.73 -16.08
CA GLY A 50 -18.93 3.92 -17.45
C GLY A 50 -20.14 3.04 -17.82
N ARG A 51 -20.18 1.79 -17.32
CA ARG A 51 -21.35 0.92 -17.51
C ARG A 51 -22.54 1.35 -16.67
N VAL A 52 -22.31 1.79 -15.43
CA VAL A 52 -23.38 2.36 -14.58
C VAL A 52 -24.04 3.55 -15.27
N ILE A 53 -23.27 4.49 -15.80
CA ILE A 53 -23.77 5.66 -16.52
C ILE A 53 -24.59 5.22 -17.75
N ALA A 54 -24.06 4.30 -18.56
CA ALA A 54 -24.73 3.81 -19.77
C ALA A 54 -26.05 3.10 -19.47
N ILE A 55 -26.17 2.39 -18.35
CA ILE A 55 -27.39 1.66 -17.97
C ILE A 55 -28.40 2.59 -17.30
N SER A 56 -27.95 3.47 -16.41
CA SER A 56 -28.85 4.26 -15.55
C SER A 56 -29.24 5.62 -16.14
N GLY A 57 -28.42 6.17 -17.05
CA GLY A 57 -28.58 7.55 -17.54
C GLY A 57 -28.31 8.62 -16.48
N VAL A 58 -27.73 8.24 -15.33
CA VAL A 58 -27.41 9.19 -14.26
C VAL A 58 -26.28 10.11 -14.71
N ASP A 59 -26.38 11.39 -14.39
CA ASP A 59 -25.35 12.38 -14.65
C ASP A 59 -24.01 11.98 -13.99
N PRO A 60 -22.87 12.00 -14.69
CA PRO A 60 -21.58 11.56 -14.19
C PRO A 60 -21.13 12.33 -12.95
N GLU A 61 -21.25 13.65 -12.92
CA GLU A 61 -20.79 14.48 -11.79
C GLU A 61 -21.61 14.20 -10.53
N ARG A 62 -22.91 14.00 -10.68
CA ARG A 62 -23.76 13.54 -9.58
C ARG A 62 -23.32 12.17 -9.07
N LEU A 63 -23.04 11.23 -9.97
CA LEU A 63 -22.60 9.89 -9.59
C LEU A 63 -21.27 9.91 -8.84
N TYR A 64 -20.31 10.72 -9.31
CA TYR A 64 -19.02 10.92 -8.63
C TYR A 64 -19.19 11.53 -7.23
N ALA A 65 -20.04 12.52 -7.08
CA ALA A 65 -20.33 13.12 -5.78
C ALA A 65 -20.95 12.10 -4.80
N GLU A 66 -21.90 11.28 -5.25
CA GLU A 66 -22.49 10.23 -4.43
C GLU A 66 -21.44 9.15 -4.05
N CYS A 67 -20.53 8.77 -4.98
CA CYS A 67 -19.41 7.86 -4.69
C CYS A 67 -18.49 8.43 -3.61
N SER A 68 -18.09 9.70 -3.72
CA SER A 68 -17.21 10.35 -2.73
C SER A 68 -17.80 10.32 -1.33
N VAL A 69 -19.09 10.64 -1.17
CA VAL A 69 -19.79 10.57 0.13
C VAL A 69 -19.72 9.17 0.74
N ILE A 70 -19.92 8.13 -0.09
CA ILE A 70 -19.85 6.74 0.38
C ILE A 70 -18.41 6.37 0.74
N HIS A 71 -17.44 6.70 -0.12
CA HIS A 71 -16.03 6.42 0.13
C HIS A 71 -15.53 7.11 1.41
N GLN A 72 -15.94 8.36 1.67
CA GLN A 72 -15.62 9.07 2.92
C GLN A 72 -16.22 8.38 4.13
N ARG A 73 -17.48 7.92 4.03
CA ARG A 73 -18.15 7.19 5.13
C ARG A 73 -17.39 5.92 5.53
N TYR A 74 -16.85 5.20 4.57
CA TYR A 74 -16.19 3.92 4.78
C TYR A 74 -14.65 4.02 4.81
N GLY A 75 -14.09 5.23 4.67
CA GLY A 75 -12.64 5.46 4.75
C GLY A 75 -11.83 4.71 3.68
N THR A 76 -12.42 4.48 2.50
CA THR A 76 -11.73 3.77 1.40
C THR A 76 -12.32 4.14 0.04
N SER A 77 -11.47 4.26 -0.97
CA SER A 77 -11.89 4.42 -2.38
C SER A 77 -12.20 3.08 -3.08
N GLU A 78 -12.21 1.98 -2.33
CA GLU A 78 -12.46 0.62 -2.82
C GLU A 78 -13.54 -0.08 -1.99
N TYR A 79 -14.69 0.57 -1.84
CA TYR A 79 -15.79 -0.02 -1.10
C TYR A 79 -16.56 -1.04 -1.95
N SER A 80 -16.53 -2.31 -1.54
CA SER A 80 -17.07 -3.43 -2.32
C SER A 80 -18.59 -3.37 -2.54
N ARG A 81 -19.32 -2.62 -1.71
CA ARG A 81 -20.78 -2.45 -1.80
C ARG A 81 -21.21 -1.10 -2.37
N LEU A 82 -20.31 -0.37 -3.01
CA LEU A 82 -20.56 0.97 -3.54
C LEU A 82 -21.89 1.05 -4.32
N LEU A 83 -22.11 0.16 -5.29
CA LEU A 83 -23.28 0.23 -6.18
C LEU A 83 -24.61 0.08 -5.43
N VAL A 84 -24.69 -0.77 -4.43
CA VAL A 84 -25.93 -0.98 -3.67
C VAL A 84 -26.21 0.14 -2.66
N GLU A 85 -25.24 1.00 -2.39
CA GLU A 85 -25.41 2.14 -1.49
C GLU A 85 -25.67 3.47 -2.21
N LEU A 86 -25.41 3.56 -3.51
CA LEU A 86 -25.63 4.78 -4.28
C LEU A 86 -27.09 5.22 -4.25
N PRO A 87 -27.43 6.40 -3.71
CA PRO A 87 -28.81 6.89 -3.61
C PRO A 87 -29.54 6.96 -4.94
N CYS A 88 -28.84 7.39 -6.01
CA CYS A 88 -29.40 7.43 -7.35
C CYS A 88 -29.84 6.06 -7.87
N LEU A 89 -29.03 5.02 -7.62
CA LEU A 89 -29.37 3.66 -8.05
C LEU A 89 -30.45 3.03 -7.17
N LYS A 90 -30.45 3.30 -5.86
CA LYS A 90 -31.54 2.89 -4.96
C LYS A 90 -32.88 3.45 -5.41
N LYS A 91 -32.91 4.73 -5.81
CA LYS A 91 -34.13 5.36 -6.32
C LYS A 91 -34.62 4.75 -7.61
N LEU A 92 -33.73 4.37 -8.53
CA LEU A 92 -34.08 3.82 -9.86
C LEU A 92 -34.45 2.35 -9.82
N TYR A 93 -33.75 1.54 -9.02
CA TYR A 93 -33.78 0.08 -9.12
C TYR A 93 -34.13 -0.65 -7.82
N GLY A 94 -34.19 0.05 -6.69
CA GLY A 94 -34.55 -0.55 -5.38
C GLY A 94 -33.67 -1.78 -5.07
N ASN A 95 -34.31 -2.92 -4.77
CA ASN A 95 -33.61 -4.16 -4.46
C ASN A 95 -33.02 -4.87 -5.69
N ASN A 96 -33.30 -4.41 -6.91
CA ASN A 96 -32.83 -5.05 -8.15
C ASN A 96 -31.48 -4.51 -8.65
N ILE A 97 -30.79 -3.67 -7.86
CA ILE A 97 -29.51 -3.03 -8.27
C ILE A 97 -28.49 -4.05 -8.74
N LEU A 98 -28.24 -5.12 -7.98
CA LEU A 98 -27.18 -6.09 -8.30
C LEU A 98 -27.46 -6.79 -9.63
N ASN A 99 -28.71 -7.14 -9.93
CA ASN A 99 -29.07 -7.78 -11.20
C ASN A 99 -28.93 -6.78 -12.35
N THR A 100 -29.46 -5.56 -12.19
CA THR A 100 -29.40 -4.52 -13.23
C THR A 100 -27.96 -4.09 -13.50
N MET A 101 -27.13 -4.00 -12.49
CA MET A 101 -25.73 -3.58 -12.58
C MET A 101 -24.74 -4.75 -12.77
N ALA A 102 -25.22 -5.98 -13.00
CA ALA A 102 -24.34 -7.12 -13.28
C ALA A 102 -23.34 -6.83 -14.41
N PRO A 103 -23.71 -6.17 -15.54
CA PRO A 103 -22.73 -5.83 -16.59
C PRO A 103 -21.66 -4.84 -16.12
N ALA A 104 -21.94 -3.94 -15.16
CA ALA A 104 -20.97 -3.02 -14.59
C ALA A 104 -19.98 -3.77 -13.66
N ILE A 105 -20.52 -4.68 -12.84
CA ILE A 105 -19.69 -5.55 -11.97
C ILE A 105 -18.77 -6.44 -12.82
N ASP A 106 -19.26 -6.98 -13.91
CA ASP A 106 -18.46 -7.80 -14.82
C ASP A 106 -17.39 -6.99 -15.55
N ALA A 107 -17.67 -5.73 -15.94
CA ALA A 107 -16.68 -4.83 -16.49
C ALA A 107 -15.55 -4.56 -15.49
N PHE A 108 -15.87 -4.30 -14.21
CA PHE A 108 -14.89 -4.19 -13.12
C PHE A 108 -14.00 -5.42 -13.03
N ARG A 109 -14.62 -6.61 -12.99
CA ARG A 109 -13.89 -7.88 -12.85
C ARG A 109 -12.99 -8.16 -14.06
N GLN A 110 -13.44 -7.84 -15.26
CA GLN A 110 -12.65 -7.99 -16.49
C GLN A 110 -11.45 -7.04 -16.50
N ALA A 111 -11.65 -5.77 -16.17
CA ALA A 111 -10.58 -4.78 -16.05
C ALA A 111 -9.54 -5.24 -14.99
N ARG A 112 -10.00 -5.69 -13.81
CA ARG A 112 -9.13 -6.20 -12.74
C ARG A 112 -8.25 -7.35 -13.21
N ARG A 113 -8.79 -8.33 -13.94
CA ARG A 113 -8.00 -9.45 -14.48
C ARG A 113 -6.92 -9.02 -15.45
N LYS A 114 -7.12 -7.92 -16.18
CA LYS A 114 -6.16 -7.39 -17.16
C LYS A 114 -5.07 -6.52 -16.54
N THR A 115 -5.39 -5.81 -15.46
CA THR A 115 -4.52 -4.76 -14.90
C THR A 115 -3.83 -5.17 -13.60
N LEU A 116 -4.34 -6.15 -12.87
CA LEU A 116 -3.72 -6.60 -11.62
C LEU A 116 -2.37 -7.27 -11.90
N ARG A 117 -1.28 -6.56 -11.61
CA ARG A 117 0.10 -7.02 -11.80
C ARG A 117 1.04 -6.38 -10.78
N LEU A 118 2.12 -7.08 -10.46
CA LEU A 118 3.25 -6.51 -9.72
C LEU A 118 4.02 -5.52 -10.61
N TYR A 119 4.69 -4.57 -9.98
CA TYR A 119 5.72 -3.80 -10.68
C TYR A 119 6.87 -4.71 -11.13
N PRO A 120 7.59 -4.31 -12.22
CA PRO A 120 8.76 -5.05 -12.68
C PRO A 120 9.75 -5.34 -11.54
N THR A 121 10.33 -6.53 -11.55
CA THR A 121 11.35 -7.01 -10.62
C THR A 121 10.88 -7.32 -9.18
N VAL A 122 9.65 -6.98 -8.77
CA VAL A 122 9.17 -7.21 -7.40
C VAL A 122 9.26 -8.68 -7.01
N GLU A 123 8.68 -9.59 -7.80
CA GLU A 123 8.68 -11.03 -7.50
C GLU A 123 10.10 -11.58 -7.38
N ALA A 124 10.96 -11.30 -8.36
CA ALA A 124 12.34 -11.77 -8.37
C ALA A 124 13.16 -11.19 -7.20
N THR A 125 12.93 -9.94 -6.85
CA THR A 125 13.61 -9.28 -5.72
C THR A 125 13.19 -9.90 -4.38
N LEU A 126 11.89 -10.06 -4.14
CA LEU A 126 11.38 -10.69 -2.92
C LEU A 126 11.88 -12.14 -2.81
N THR A 127 11.87 -12.89 -3.91
CA THR A 127 12.43 -14.25 -3.96
C THR A 127 13.92 -14.27 -3.58
N THR A 128 14.69 -13.32 -4.09
CA THR A 128 16.13 -13.18 -3.77
C THR A 128 16.34 -12.87 -2.29
N LEU A 129 15.60 -11.91 -1.74
CA LEU A 129 15.68 -11.54 -0.33
C LEU A 129 15.32 -12.72 0.58
N LYS A 130 14.24 -13.43 0.28
CA LYS A 130 13.81 -14.63 1.00
C LYS A 130 14.85 -15.73 0.98
N ALA A 131 15.43 -16.02 -0.19
CA ALA A 131 16.49 -17.04 -0.34
C ALA A 131 17.75 -16.70 0.49
N ARG A 132 17.96 -15.43 0.83
CA ARG A 132 19.05 -14.93 1.67
C ARG A 132 18.67 -14.76 3.15
N GLY A 133 17.48 -15.22 3.55
CA GLY A 133 17.01 -15.18 4.94
C GLY A 133 16.55 -13.80 5.40
N VAL A 134 16.29 -12.87 4.49
CA VAL A 134 15.67 -11.59 4.84
C VAL A 134 14.19 -11.83 5.15
N LEU A 135 13.75 -11.38 6.30
CA LEU A 135 12.35 -11.38 6.69
C LEU A 135 11.63 -10.25 5.95
N VAL A 136 10.49 -10.56 5.32
CA VAL A 136 9.70 -9.59 4.56
C VAL A 136 8.35 -9.38 5.23
N ALA A 137 8.07 -8.15 5.63
CA ALA A 137 6.76 -7.74 6.11
C ALA A 137 6.15 -6.68 5.18
N ALA A 138 4.84 -6.70 5.02
CA ALA A 138 4.10 -5.66 4.31
C ALA A 138 3.22 -4.88 5.28
N PHE A 139 3.16 -3.55 5.11
CA PHE A 139 2.30 -2.67 5.90
C PHE A 139 1.50 -1.76 4.97
N THR A 140 0.18 -1.94 4.91
CA THR A 140 -0.73 -1.22 4.01
C THR A 140 -1.94 -0.64 4.75
N GLU A 141 -2.51 0.44 4.21
CA GLU A 141 -3.80 1.00 4.66
C GLU A 141 -4.99 0.37 3.92
N SER A 142 -4.73 -0.42 2.88
CA SER A 142 -5.79 -1.13 2.14
C SER A 142 -6.42 -2.23 2.99
N LYS A 143 -7.77 -2.25 3.01
CA LYS A 143 -8.53 -3.22 3.80
C LYS A 143 -8.34 -4.66 3.31
N ALA A 144 -8.46 -5.60 4.24
CA ALA A 144 -8.18 -7.02 4.03
C ALA A 144 -8.94 -7.64 2.84
N PHE A 145 -10.17 -7.20 2.54
CA PHE A 145 -10.98 -7.73 1.44
C PHE A 145 -10.23 -7.78 0.10
N TYR A 146 -9.66 -6.63 -0.31
CA TYR A 146 -8.92 -6.55 -1.57
C TYR A 146 -7.45 -6.95 -1.43
N THR A 147 -6.84 -6.66 -0.29
CA THR A 147 -5.42 -6.98 -0.03
C THR A 147 -5.20 -8.49 -0.08
N ASN A 148 -6.04 -9.28 0.60
CA ASN A 148 -5.94 -10.75 0.59
C ASN A 148 -6.11 -11.31 -0.83
N TYR A 149 -7.10 -10.81 -1.58
CA TYR A 149 -7.29 -11.20 -2.98
C TYR A 149 -6.05 -10.92 -3.83
N ARG A 150 -5.48 -9.70 -3.72
CA ARG A 150 -4.29 -9.28 -4.46
C ARG A 150 -3.10 -10.16 -4.13
N PHE A 151 -2.81 -10.36 -2.86
CA PHE A 151 -1.70 -11.21 -2.41
C PHE A 151 -1.80 -12.63 -2.97
N ARG A 152 -2.99 -13.23 -2.91
CA ARG A 152 -3.24 -14.57 -3.43
C ARG A 152 -3.07 -14.63 -4.95
N LYS A 153 -3.59 -13.66 -5.67
CA LYS A 153 -3.53 -13.63 -7.15
C LYS A 153 -2.16 -13.27 -7.70
N LEU A 154 -1.39 -12.48 -6.98
CA LEU A 154 -0.05 -12.03 -7.37
C LEU A 154 1.07 -12.94 -6.86
N GLY A 155 0.75 -14.03 -6.14
CA GLY A 155 1.75 -14.95 -5.62
C GLY A 155 2.56 -14.40 -4.45
N LEU A 156 2.09 -13.37 -3.77
CA LEU A 156 2.78 -12.76 -2.63
C LEU A 156 2.65 -13.59 -1.35
N ASP A 157 1.66 -14.50 -1.26
CA ASP A 157 1.47 -15.40 -0.13
C ASP A 157 2.66 -16.36 0.01
N GLY A 158 3.52 -16.08 0.98
CA GLY A 158 4.78 -16.77 1.27
C GLY A 158 6.05 -16.13 0.71
N LEU A 159 5.95 -15.14 -0.21
CA LEU A 159 7.03 -14.21 -0.49
C LEU A 159 7.10 -13.09 0.57
N VAL A 160 5.95 -12.71 1.09
CA VAL A 160 5.80 -11.85 2.26
C VAL A 160 5.50 -12.74 3.47
N ASP A 161 6.28 -12.61 4.55
CA ASP A 161 6.10 -13.41 5.77
C ASP A 161 4.95 -12.91 6.61
N TYR A 162 4.84 -11.57 6.76
CA TYR A 162 3.84 -10.91 7.58
C TYR A 162 3.14 -9.81 6.80
N LEU A 163 1.83 -9.72 6.94
CA LEU A 163 1.02 -8.62 6.42
C LEU A 163 0.37 -7.89 7.59
N TYR A 164 0.52 -6.57 7.63
CA TYR A 164 -0.18 -5.67 8.55
C TYR A 164 -1.14 -4.81 7.74
N SER A 165 -2.44 -4.94 7.99
CA SER A 165 -3.48 -4.16 7.32
C SER A 165 -4.69 -3.93 8.23
N PRO A 166 -5.55 -2.93 7.94
CA PRO A 166 -6.84 -2.82 8.60
C PRO A 166 -7.74 -4.05 8.33
N GLU A 167 -8.61 -4.37 9.28
CA GLU A 167 -9.70 -5.31 9.06
C GLU A 167 -10.66 -4.84 7.97
N ASP A 168 -11.49 -5.75 7.48
CA ASP A 168 -12.58 -5.41 6.58
C ASP A 168 -13.66 -4.58 7.30
N HIS A 169 -14.52 -3.96 6.51
CA HIS A 169 -15.71 -3.33 7.04
C HIS A 169 -16.65 -4.38 7.66
N ILE A 170 -17.30 -3.99 8.74
CA ILE A 170 -18.41 -4.78 9.31
C ILE A 170 -19.52 -4.84 8.25
N MET A 171 -19.85 -6.05 7.83
CA MET A 171 -20.91 -6.28 6.86
C MET A 171 -22.23 -6.44 7.58
N PRO A 172 -23.34 -5.83 7.10
CA PRO A 172 -24.67 -6.10 7.65
C PRO A 172 -24.99 -7.59 7.60
N ALA A 173 -25.66 -8.10 8.63
CA ALA A 173 -25.93 -9.54 8.78
C ALA A 173 -26.76 -10.17 7.66
N ASP A 174 -27.58 -9.37 6.97
CA ASP A 174 -28.43 -9.75 5.85
C ASP A 174 -27.78 -9.58 4.47
N THR A 175 -26.47 -9.35 4.46
CA THR A 175 -25.74 -9.01 3.25
C THR A 175 -25.41 -10.24 2.41
N VAL A 176 -25.84 -10.26 1.16
CA VAL A 176 -25.31 -11.20 0.16
C VAL A 176 -23.80 -10.94 -0.01
N SER A 177 -23.00 -12.00 0.12
CA SER A 177 -21.54 -11.89 -0.04
C SER A 177 -21.19 -11.26 -1.39
N THR A 178 -20.37 -10.23 -1.37
CA THR A 178 -19.81 -9.63 -2.57
C THR A 178 -18.56 -10.36 -3.07
N ARG A 179 -18.07 -11.36 -2.32
CA ARG A 179 -16.96 -12.21 -2.73
C ARG A 179 -17.40 -13.12 -3.87
N TYR A 180 -16.62 -13.12 -4.93
CA TYR A 180 -16.87 -13.96 -6.12
C TYR A 180 -16.29 -15.37 -5.97
N TYR A 181 -15.22 -15.51 -5.22
CA TYR A 181 -14.55 -16.77 -4.94
C TYR A 181 -14.91 -17.23 -3.53
N ASP A 182 -14.72 -18.52 -3.25
CA ASP A 182 -14.84 -19.08 -1.90
C ASP A 182 -13.81 -18.47 -0.93
N ASP A 183 -14.03 -18.64 0.37
CA ASP A 183 -13.15 -18.06 1.39
C ASP A 183 -11.72 -18.63 1.31
N ALA A 184 -11.55 -19.87 0.86
CA ALA A 184 -10.23 -20.47 0.68
C ALA A 184 -9.38 -19.74 -0.37
N SER A 185 -10.02 -19.04 -1.31
CA SER A 185 -9.34 -18.20 -2.31
C SER A 185 -8.79 -16.89 -1.75
N TYR A 186 -9.26 -16.47 -0.57
CA TYR A 186 -8.82 -15.23 0.11
C TYR A 186 -7.91 -15.52 1.29
N ASN A 187 -8.03 -16.66 1.94
CA ASN A 187 -7.22 -17.02 3.09
C ASN A 187 -5.76 -17.28 2.69
N PHE A 188 -4.83 -16.75 3.47
CA PHE A 188 -3.41 -17.03 3.28
C PHE A 188 -3.06 -18.45 3.69
N LYS A 189 -2.08 -19.04 3.01
CA LYS A 189 -1.54 -20.37 3.32
C LYS A 189 -0.21 -20.29 4.08
N LYS A 190 0.53 -19.19 3.90
CA LYS A 190 1.89 -19.03 4.43
C LYS A 190 2.10 -17.68 5.11
N THR A 191 1.58 -16.59 4.53
CA THR A 191 1.71 -15.24 5.10
C THR A 191 0.90 -15.14 6.39
N ILE A 192 1.51 -14.64 7.46
CA ILE A 192 0.81 -14.38 8.72
C ILE A 192 0.20 -12.97 8.63
N HIS A 193 -1.12 -12.88 8.85
CA HIS A 193 -1.85 -11.63 8.76
C HIS A 193 -2.14 -11.07 10.16
N HIS A 194 -1.65 -9.87 10.42
CA HIS A 194 -1.95 -9.09 11.62
C HIS A 194 -2.81 -7.90 11.25
N TYR A 195 -3.83 -7.63 12.05
CA TYR A 195 -4.68 -6.47 11.84
C TYR A 195 -4.16 -5.28 12.63
N THR A 196 -4.10 -4.12 11.95
CA THR A 196 -3.77 -2.85 12.60
C THR A 196 -4.97 -2.35 13.40
N PRO A 197 -4.76 -1.61 14.52
CA PRO A 197 -5.87 -1.04 15.28
C PRO A 197 -6.74 -0.13 14.42
N GLU A 198 -8.03 -0.10 14.70
CA GLU A 198 -8.99 0.73 13.97
C GLU A 198 -8.62 2.23 14.06
N GLY A 199 -8.66 2.93 12.94
CA GLY A 199 -8.31 4.35 12.86
C GLY A 199 -6.82 4.66 12.82
N GLU A 200 -5.95 3.69 13.02
CA GLU A 200 -4.50 3.84 12.90
C GLU A 200 -4.08 3.83 11.42
N VAL A 201 -3.64 4.98 10.92
CA VAL A 201 -3.24 5.18 9.52
C VAL A 201 -1.84 5.76 9.43
N LYS A 202 -1.19 5.64 8.28
CA LYS A 202 0.10 6.31 7.99
C LYS A 202 -0.11 7.83 7.79
N PRO A 203 0.88 8.66 8.23
CA PRO A 203 2.12 8.30 8.87
C PRO A 203 1.93 8.04 10.38
N ASN A 204 2.35 6.89 10.86
CA ASN A 204 2.30 6.53 12.28
C ASN A 204 3.62 5.85 12.72
N PRO A 205 4.62 6.61 13.20
CA PRO A 205 5.89 6.06 13.64
C PRO A 205 5.77 5.06 14.77
N HIS A 206 4.81 5.24 15.69
CA HIS A 206 4.61 4.31 16.81
C HIS A 206 4.09 2.95 16.32
N LEU A 207 3.15 2.94 15.36
CA LEU A 207 2.68 1.70 14.76
C LEU A 207 3.81 0.98 14.01
N LEU A 208 4.67 1.71 13.30
CA LEU A 208 5.84 1.12 12.65
C LEU A 208 6.81 0.50 13.68
N LEU A 209 7.06 1.17 14.80
CA LEU A 209 7.90 0.63 15.87
C LEU A 209 7.30 -0.62 16.52
N ASN A 210 5.98 -0.67 16.69
CA ASN A 210 5.28 -1.86 17.17
C ASN A 210 5.44 -3.03 16.19
N ILE A 211 5.29 -2.79 14.89
CA ILE A 211 5.54 -3.81 13.85
C ILE A 211 6.97 -4.33 13.94
N ILE A 212 7.97 -3.46 14.09
CA ILE A 212 9.38 -3.84 14.23
C ILE A 212 9.59 -4.71 15.47
N SER A 213 8.95 -4.36 16.57
CA SER A 213 9.01 -5.15 17.82
C SER A 213 8.37 -6.53 17.64
N ASP A 214 7.22 -6.62 16.99
CA ASP A 214 6.54 -7.90 16.69
C ASP A 214 7.40 -8.82 15.82
N LEU A 215 8.22 -8.24 14.93
CA LEU A 215 9.15 -8.96 14.07
C LEU A 215 10.46 -9.37 14.81
N ASN A 216 10.59 -9.05 16.12
CA ASN A 216 11.80 -9.27 16.92
C ASN A 216 13.06 -8.70 16.25
N ALA A 217 12.96 -7.50 15.70
CA ALA A 217 14.05 -6.79 15.02
C ALA A 217 14.44 -5.51 15.77
N SER A 218 15.70 -5.08 15.58
CA SER A 218 16.12 -3.72 15.96
C SER A 218 15.93 -2.75 14.78
N ILE A 219 15.78 -1.46 15.09
CA ILE A 219 15.57 -0.40 14.10
C ILE A 219 16.68 -0.41 13.03
N GLU A 220 17.91 -0.64 13.45
CA GLU A 220 19.10 -0.65 12.59
C GLU A 220 19.09 -1.80 11.57
N GLU A 221 18.37 -2.87 11.85
CA GLU A 221 18.24 -4.05 10.97
C GLU A 221 17.16 -3.90 9.92
N VAL A 222 16.30 -2.86 10.03
CA VAL A 222 15.13 -2.67 9.18
C VAL A 222 15.41 -1.70 8.04
N VAL A 223 14.84 -2.01 6.88
CA VAL A 223 14.64 -1.09 5.76
C VAL A 223 13.14 -0.96 5.54
N TYR A 224 12.64 0.27 5.45
CA TYR A 224 11.25 0.56 5.09
C TYR A 224 11.19 1.18 3.69
N VAL A 225 10.31 0.66 2.81
CA VAL A 225 10.10 1.18 1.46
C VAL A 225 8.63 1.47 1.17
N GLY A 226 8.36 2.62 0.57
CA GLY A 226 7.03 3.01 0.10
C GLY A 226 7.07 4.14 -0.93
N ASP A 227 5.95 4.38 -1.63
CA ASP A 227 5.85 5.38 -2.70
C ASP A 227 5.50 6.78 -2.20
N ASN A 228 4.94 6.91 -1.01
CA ASN A 228 4.43 8.18 -0.51
C ASN A 228 5.43 8.87 0.44
N ILE A 229 5.86 10.08 0.03
CA ILE A 229 6.84 10.87 0.81
C ILE A 229 6.32 11.17 2.24
N LEU A 230 5.04 11.56 2.39
CA LEU A 230 4.48 11.91 3.70
C LEU A 230 4.13 10.70 4.55
N LYS A 231 3.56 9.68 3.93
CA LYS A 231 3.09 8.52 4.66
C LYS A 231 4.22 7.55 5.00
N ASP A 232 5.10 7.28 4.04
CA ASP A 232 6.10 6.23 4.16
C ASP A 232 7.47 6.77 4.56
N VAL A 233 8.04 7.68 3.78
CA VAL A 233 9.39 8.22 4.02
C VAL A 233 9.43 8.99 5.33
N PHE A 234 8.50 9.93 5.54
CA PHE A 234 8.42 10.69 6.79
C PHE A 234 8.23 9.77 8.01
N MET A 235 7.31 8.81 7.92
CA MET A 235 7.06 7.86 9.02
C MET A 235 8.33 7.08 9.37
N ALA A 236 9.03 6.53 8.37
CA ALA A 236 10.26 5.77 8.58
C ALA A 236 11.36 6.63 9.20
N GLN A 237 11.56 7.86 8.72
CA GLN A 237 12.54 8.80 9.29
C GLN A 237 12.21 9.18 10.73
N GLN A 238 10.94 9.44 11.05
CA GLN A 238 10.52 9.74 12.43
C GLN A 238 10.71 8.53 13.37
N ALA A 239 10.60 7.32 12.87
CA ALA A 239 10.88 6.09 13.60
C ALA A 239 12.39 5.75 13.69
N GLY A 240 13.27 6.51 13.04
CA GLY A 240 14.70 6.23 12.96
C GLY A 240 15.09 5.05 12.07
N VAL A 241 14.16 4.60 11.21
CA VAL A 241 14.33 3.47 10.29
C VAL A 241 14.95 3.95 8.98
N THR A 242 15.79 3.13 8.35
CA THR A 242 16.29 3.41 6.99
C THR A 242 15.14 3.49 6.02
N ASP A 243 14.88 4.68 5.47
CA ASP A 243 13.80 4.97 4.55
C ASP A 243 14.24 4.83 3.09
N VAL A 244 13.33 4.32 2.26
CA VAL A 244 13.51 4.15 0.83
C VAL A 244 12.25 4.63 0.11
N HIS A 245 12.40 5.56 -0.80
CA HIS A 245 11.29 6.06 -1.63
C HIS A 245 11.19 5.27 -2.92
N ALA A 246 10.07 4.61 -3.15
CA ALA A 246 9.74 3.93 -4.41
C ALA A 246 9.21 4.94 -5.43
N ALA A 247 10.09 5.80 -5.95
CA ALA A 247 9.73 6.91 -6.83
C ALA A 247 9.09 6.44 -8.16
N TYR A 248 9.37 5.21 -8.60
CA TYR A 248 8.73 4.62 -9.78
C TYR A 248 7.22 4.43 -9.59
N GLY A 249 6.73 4.34 -8.33
CA GLY A 249 5.32 4.14 -7.99
C GLY A 249 4.51 5.43 -7.89
N VAL A 250 5.16 6.59 -7.86
CA VAL A 250 4.49 7.90 -7.73
C VAL A 250 3.52 8.12 -8.89
N SER A 251 2.25 8.32 -8.57
CA SER A 251 1.18 8.40 -9.55
C SER A 251 0.42 9.72 -9.59
N GLN A 252 0.68 10.65 -8.66
CA GLN A 252 -0.04 11.91 -8.51
C GLN A 252 0.08 12.85 -9.74
N HIS A 253 1.07 12.64 -10.60
CA HIS A 253 1.27 13.40 -11.85
C HIS A 253 0.47 12.85 -13.03
N LYS A 254 -0.19 11.68 -12.87
CA LYS A 254 -0.95 11.03 -13.94
C LYS A 254 -2.35 11.68 -14.06
N PRO A 255 -2.87 11.88 -15.30
CA PRO A 255 -4.22 12.42 -15.50
C PRO A 255 -5.32 11.61 -14.78
N GLU A 256 -5.13 10.30 -14.68
CA GLU A 256 -6.04 9.37 -14.02
C GLU A 256 -6.22 9.69 -12.53
N TYR A 257 -5.28 10.38 -11.92
CA TYR A 257 -5.35 10.80 -10.52
C TYR A 257 -6.46 11.84 -10.27
N GLU A 258 -6.86 12.62 -11.28
CA GLU A 258 -7.95 13.59 -11.17
C GLU A 258 -9.29 12.90 -10.88
N LEU A 259 -9.56 11.75 -11.50
CA LEU A 259 -10.77 10.98 -11.21
C LEU A 259 -10.76 10.45 -9.77
N LEU A 260 -9.60 9.95 -9.31
CA LEU A 260 -9.46 9.49 -7.92
C LEU A 260 -9.77 10.63 -6.95
N GLN A 261 -9.23 11.82 -7.17
CA GLN A 261 -9.48 13.00 -6.33
C GLN A 261 -10.97 13.39 -6.26
N LYS A 262 -11.72 13.22 -7.36
CA LYS A 262 -13.16 13.51 -7.38
C LYS A 262 -14.00 12.56 -6.52
N VAL A 263 -13.57 11.31 -6.39
CA VAL A 263 -14.37 10.25 -5.75
C VAL A 263 -13.74 9.66 -4.49
N THR A 264 -12.55 10.14 -4.10
CA THR A 264 -11.77 9.57 -2.99
C THR A 264 -12.44 9.79 -1.62
N HIS A 265 -11.99 9.02 -0.65
CA HIS A 265 -12.32 9.20 0.76
C HIS A 265 -11.45 10.28 1.44
N TRP A 266 -10.41 10.79 0.76
CA TRP A 266 -9.54 11.83 1.32
C TRP A 266 -10.29 13.17 1.44
N THR A 267 -9.98 13.91 2.51
CA THR A 267 -10.49 15.28 2.65
C THR A 267 -9.69 16.25 1.78
N PRO A 268 -10.25 17.42 1.44
CA PRO A 268 -9.51 18.46 0.70
C PRO A 268 -8.19 18.84 1.38
N GLU A 269 -8.16 18.86 2.72
CA GLU A 269 -6.96 19.16 3.51
C GLU A 269 -5.88 18.07 3.36
N MET A 270 -6.28 16.80 3.28
CA MET A 270 -5.35 15.68 3.04
C MET A 270 -4.73 15.80 1.64
N VAL A 271 -5.55 16.08 0.63
CA VAL A 271 -5.09 16.27 -0.76
C VAL A 271 -4.13 17.45 -0.86
N GLU A 272 -4.42 18.59 -0.19
CA GLU A 272 -3.54 19.76 -0.21
C GLU A 272 -2.21 19.49 0.53
N ARG A 273 -2.22 18.79 1.66
CA ARG A 273 -0.99 18.37 2.36
C ARG A 273 -0.09 17.51 1.47
N GLU A 274 -0.67 16.54 0.77
CA GLU A 274 0.06 15.71 -0.18
C GLU A 274 0.69 16.55 -1.30
N ARG A 275 -0.07 17.48 -1.88
CA ARG A 275 0.42 18.40 -2.92
C ARG A 275 1.57 19.28 -2.42
N GLN A 276 1.51 19.74 -1.17
CA GLN A 276 2.58 20.56 -0.57
C GLN A 276 3.86 19.75 -0.33
N ALA A 277 3.76 18.47 0.04
CA ALA A 277 4.92 17.62 0.28
C ALA A 277 5.74 17.33 -0.99
N LEU A 278 5.09 17.38 -2.15
CA LEU A 278 5.74 17.17 -3.44
C LEU A 278 6.46 18.43 -3.98
N ARG A 279 6.39 19.58 -3.26
CA ARG A 279 7.07 20.80 -3.69
C ARG A 279 8.59 20.70 -3.52
N PRO A 280 9.38 21.34 -4.40
CA PRO A 280 10.83 21.42 -4.26
C PRO A 280 11.24 22.00 -2.89
N GLY A 281 12.18 21.34 -2.20
CA GLY A 281 12.65 21.72 -0.86
C GLY A 281 11.96 20.99 0.30
N GLY A 282 11.04 20.06 0.02
CA GLY A 282 10.41 19.19 1.00
C GLY A 282 11.34 18.11 1.59
N LEU A 283 10.71 17.12 2.23
CA LEU A 283 11.38 15.97 2.84
C LEU A 283 12.25 15.22 1.80
N LYS A 284 13.50 14.93 2.16
CA LYS A 284 14.42 14.20 1.28
C LYS A 284 14.53 12.75 1.73
N PRO A 285 14.20 11.78 0.87
CA PRO A 285 14.45 10.37 1.13
C PRO A 285 15.94 10.06 1.26
N THR A 286 16.30 9.13 2.14
CA THR A 286 17.69 8.65 2.28
C THR A 286 18.10 7.81 1.06
N HIS A 287 17.19 6.98 0.55
CA HIS A 287 17.37 6.19 -0.66
C HIS A 287 16.19 6.37 -1.61
N VAL A 288 16.44 6.28 -2.91
CA VAL A 288 15.41 6.40 -3.94
C VAL A 288 15.54 5.25 -4.94
N LEU A 289 14.42 4.57 -5.20
CA LEU A 289 14.28 3.63 -6.30
C LEU A 289 13.53 4.35 -7.43
N ASP A 290 14.23 4.77 -8.44
CA ASP A 290 13.69 5.60 -9.52
C ASP A 290 13.17 4.79 -10.72
N GLN A 291 13.57 3.52 -10.83
CA GLN A 291 13.23 2.66 -11.97
C GLN A 291 12.52 1.38 -11.57
N THR A 292 13.09 0.61 -10.63
CA THR A 292 12.59 -0.73 -10.28
C THR A 292 12.82 -1.07 -8.82
N PHE A 293 12.02 -2.00 -8.32
CA PHE A 293 12.12 -2.49 -6.95
C PHE A 293 13.46 -3.19 -6.66
N SER A 294 14.14 -3.77 -7.68
CA SER A 294 15.42 -4.45 -7.48
C SER A 294 16.57 -3.55 -7.04
N GLN A 295 16.43 -2.23 -7.22
CA GLN A 295 17.40 -1.25 -6.72
C GLN A 295 17.55 -1.26 -5.19
N ILE A 296 16.65 -1.94 -4.47
CA ILE A 296 16.71 -2.11 -3.01
C ILE A 296 17.77 -3.15 -2.57
N LEU A 297 18.12 -4.11 -3.43
CA LEU A 297 19.00 -5.24 -3.09
C LEU A 297 20.36 -4.83 -2.47
N PRO A 298 21.06 -3.78 -2.91
CA PRO A 298 22.33 -3.34 -2.34
C PRO A 298 22.24 -2.91 -0.86
N LEU A 299 21.06 -2.61 -0.33
CA LEU A 299 20.87 -2.23 1.08
C LEU A 299 20.96 -3.43 2.02
N PHE A 300 20.77 -4.64 1.49
CA PHE A 300 20.88 -5.90 2.21
C PHE A 300 22.21 -6.55 1.85
N ASP A 301 23.17 -6.61 2.75
CA ASP A 301 24.47 -7.28 2.52
C ASP A 301 24.23 -8.73 2.07
N LEU A 302 24.01 -8.92 0.78
CA LEU A 302 23.68 -10.19 0.14
C LEU A 302 24.98 -10.91 -0.33
N ALA A 303 26.02 -10.90 0.52
CA ALA A 303 27.28 -11.64 0.26
C ALA A 303 27.12 -13.15 0.47
#